data_cca3a5632503d8f9078c7a2f06e80e60
#
_entry.id   cca3a5632503d8f9078c7a2f06e80e60
#
_cell.length_a   1.000
_cell.length_b   1.000
_cell.length_c   1.000
_cell.angle_alpha   90.00
_cell.angle_beta   90.00
_cell.angle_gamma   90.00
#
_symmetry.space_group_name_H-M   'P 1'
#
loop_
_entity.id
_entity.type
_entity.pdbx_description
1 polymer ?
#
loop_
_entity_poly.entity_id
_entity_poly.type
_entity_poly.pdbx_seq_one_letter_code
_entity_poly.pdbx_strand_id
1 'polypeptide(L)'
;MNNKSKKILLLGGLRYLVPVIKAIHELGYYAITCDYIPDNIAHKYSYEYHNINITDKESILKLAYELKIDGIMSFAVDPGVTTAAYVSEKLGLPGLPYESVNILQNKALFRNFLAKNGFTVPKSKGYKKTTDALKESSLFNWPIIVKPVDSAGSKGVTKVEVPSALPKAIEHAINFSLSKEFIIEEFIEKQGFSSDSEAFSINGTLEFISYSDQRFDNKATNPYTPSAFSWPTTMQESYQTELSSEIQRLLTLLKIKTSIFNIETCIGKDGKAYIMEVSPRGGGNRLAEMLHYATGIDLIKNAVRAAVGEDIVDITQPQYNGYWGEIILHGNQVGIFDKIEIDDDFKHNHVVELDLWVQKGDPINSFNGANDTIGTLVTKFNSAKELSEKMEQINQWIKIVVK
;
A
#
# COMPACT_ATOMS: atom_id res chain seq x y z
N MET A 1 -3.27 3.21 -40.10
CA MET A 1 -2.11 2.92 -39.25
C MET A 1 -2.44 1.69 -38.44
N ASN A 2 -1.75 0.57 -38.58
CA ASN A 2 -1.95 -0.61 -37.74
C ASN A 2 -1.53 -0.21 -36.31
N ASN A 3 -2.49 0.15 -35.48
CA ASN A 3 -2.25 0.40 -34.07
C ASN A 3 -1.97 -0.97 -33.42
N LYS A 4 -0.70 -1.35 -33.35
CA LYS A 4 -0.29 -2.54 -32.61
C LYS A 4 -0.64 -2.29 -31.15
N SER A 5 -1.44 -3.18 -30.55
CA SER A 5 -1.81 -3.08 -29.14
C SER A 5 -0.54 -3.02 -28.28
N LYS A 6 -0.45 -2.01 -27.37
CA LYS A 6 0.68 -1.88 -26.45
C LYS A 6 0.72 -3.05 -25.49
N LYS A 7 1.91 -3.55 -25.19
CA LYS A 7 2.15 -4.66 -24.27
C LYS A 7 2.60 -4.15 -22.92
N ILE A 8 1.90 -4.54 -21.87
CA ILE A 8 2.23 -4.15 -20.49
C ILE A 8 2.57 -5.39 -19.67
N LEU A 9 3.77 -5.42 -19.08
CA LEU A 9 4.21 -6.44 -18.15
C LEU A 9 3.88 -6.04 -16.71
N LEU A 10 3.00 -6.81 -16.08
CA LEU A 10 2.61 -6.65 -14.68
C LEU A 10 3.41 -7.60 -13.80
N LEU A 11 4.11 -7.06 -12.80
CA LEU A 11 4.86 -7.84 -11.82
C LEU A 11 4.00 -8.16 -10.60
N GLY A 12 3.72 -9.44 -10.42
CA GLY A 12 2.85 -9.99 -9.39
C GLY A 12 1.66 -10.75 -9.97
N GLY A 13 0.84 -11.35 -9.08
CA GLY A 13 -0.30 -12.16 -9.48
C GLY A 13 -1.47 -12.09 -8.49
N LEU A 14 -1.40 -11.24 -7.46
CA LEU A 14 -2.42 -11.12 -6.43
C LEU A 14 -3.73 -10.55 -6.99
N ARG A 15 -4.82 -10.76 -6.25
CA ARG A 15 -6.17 -10.28 -6.60
C ARG A 15 -6.22 -8.78 -6.91
N TYR A 16 -5.43 -7.96 -6.23
CA TYR A 16 -5.35 -6.51 -6.45
C TYR A 16 -4.88 -6.10 -7.87
N LEU A 17 -4.29 -7.03 -8.64
CA LEU A 17 -3.94 -6.80 -10.04
C LEU A 17 -5.11 -7.01 -11.01
N VAL A 18 -6.19 -7.67 -10.60
CA VAL A 18 -7.35 -7.93 -11.47
C VAL A 18 -7.97 -6.64 -12.00
N PRO A 19 -8.23 -5.59 -11.20
CA PRO A 19 -8.72 -4.31 -11.70
C PRO A 19 -7.74 -3.63 -12.68
N VAL A 20 -6.44 -3.78 -12.44
CA VAL A 20 -5.40 -3.24 -13.33
C VAL A 20 -5.42 -3.93 -14.69
N ILE A 21 -5.55 -5.26 -14.71
CA ILE A 21 -5.67 -6.05 -15.95
C ILE A 21 -6.93 -5.64 -16.72
N LYS A 22 -8.06 -5.46 -16.03
CA LYS A 22 -9.29 -4.95 -16.65
C LYS A 22 -9.08 -3.57 -17.28
N ALA A 23 -8.45 -2.65 -16.57
CA ALA A 23 -8.12 -1.32 -17.09
C ALA A 23 -7.21 -1.38 -18.33
N ILE A 24 -6.21 -2.29 -18.34
CA ILE A 24 -5.35 -2.55 -19.50
C ILE A 24 -6.19 -3.00 -20.71
N HIS A 25 -7.11 -3.93 -20.51
CA HIS A 25 -8.00 -4.41 -21.58
C HIS A 25 -8.97 -3.33 -22.08
N GLU A 26 -9.55 -2.54 -21.18
CA GLU A 26 -10.45 -1.42 -21.53
C GLU A 26 -9.73 -0.33 -22.33
N LEU A 27 -8.43 -0.14 -22.13
CA LEU A 27 -7.57 0.74 -22.93
C LEU A 27 -7.12 0.12 -24.25
N GLY A 28 -7.50 -1.14 -24.51
CA GLY A 28 -7.13 -1.86 -25.73
C GLY A 28 -5.70 -2.39 -25.76
N TYR A 29 -5.06 -2.56 -24.58
CA TYR A 29 -3.68 -3.03 -24.45
C TYR A 29 -3.63 -4.52 -24.12
N TYR A 30 -2.44 -5.09 -24.26
CA TYR A 30 -2.14 -6.50 -24.04
C TYR A 30 -1.51 -6.69 -22.66
N ALA A 31 -2.24 -7.34 -21.75
CA ALA A 31 -1.79 -7.59 -20.38
C ALA A 31 -0.97 -8.88 -20.32
N ILE A 32 0.24 -8.79 -19.76
CA ILE A 32 1.14 -9.92 -19.47
C ILE A 32 1.41 -9.90 -17.97
N THR A 33 1.23 -11.03 -17.29
CA THR A 33 1.57 -11.15 -15.86
C THR A 33 2.82 -11.99 -15.65
N CYS A 34 3.59 -11.64 -14.62
CA CYS A 34 4.78 -12.38 -14.23
C CYS A 34 4.84 -12.50 -12.71
N ASP A 35 4.94 -13.73 -12.20
CA ASP A 35 5.13 -14.06 -10.79
C ASP A 35 5.67 -15.49 -10.67
N TYR A 36 6.31 -15.82 -9.54
CA TYR A 36 6.77 -17.21 -9.28
C TYR A 36 5.67 -18.12 -8.69
N ILE A 37 4.50 -17.57 -8.34
CA ILE A 37 3.35 -18.33 -7.82
C ILE A 37 2.33 -18.52 -8.95
N PRO A 38 2.28 -19.69 -9.61
CA PRO A 38 1.47 -19.89 -10.81
C PRO A 38 -0.05 -19.86 -10.56
N ASP A 39 -0.48 -20.18 -9.35
CA ASP A 39 -1.91 -20.27 -8.99
C ASP A 39 -2.53 -18.94 -8.58
N ASN A 40 -1.76 -17.85 -8.61
CA ASN A 40 -2.27 -16.53 -8.32
C ASN A 40 -3.39 -16.13 -9.29
N ILE A 41 -4.49 -15.59 -8.70
CA ILE A 41 -5.77 -15.37 -9.39
C ILE A 41 -5.66 -14.43 -10.61
N ALA A 42 -4.78 -13.42 -10.54
CA ALA A 42 -4.65 -12.41 -11.60
C ALA A 42 -4.20 -13.02 -12.95
N HIS A 43 -3.43 -14.12 -12.92
CA HIS A 43 -2.96 -14.78 -14.15
C HIS A 43 -4.10 -15.28 -15.05
N LYS A 44 -5.27 -15.59 -14.45
CA LYS A 44 -6.46 -16.04 -15.19
C LYS A 44 -7.10 -14.94 -16.03
N TYR A 45 -6.76 -13.68 -15.78
CA TYR A 45 -7.31 -12.51 -16.46
C TYR A 45 -6.35 -11.90 -17.48
N SER A 46 -5.05 -12.21 -17.39
CA SER A 46 -4.06 -11.76 -18.38
C SER A 46 -4.09 -12.63 -19.66
N TYR A 47 -3.60 -12.08 -20.76
CA TYR A 47 -3.47 -12.86 -22.02
C TYR A 47 -2.28 -13.80 -22.00
N GLU A 48 -1.27 -13.51 -21.18
CA GLU A 48 -0.03 -14.26 -21.12
C GLU A 48 0.53 -14.23 -19.68
N TYR A 49 1.11 -15.35 -19.23
CA TYR A 49 1.73 -15.50 -17.92
C TYR A 49 3.13 -16.10 -18.04
N HIS A 50 4.08 -15.55 -17.27
CA HIS A 50 5.44 -16.05 -17.15
C HIS A 50 5.77 -16.37 -15.68
N ASN A 51 6.30 -17.57 -15.44
CA ASN A 51 6.74 -18.02 -14.13
C ASN A 51 8.19 -17.61 -13.88
N ILE A 52 8.39 -16.38 -13.39
CA ILE A 52 9.71 -15.86 -13.01
C ILE A 52 9.56 -15.09 -11.69
N ASN A 53 10.56 -15.20 -10.81
CA ASN A 53 10.60 -14.42 -9.59
C ASN A 53 10.72 -12.92 -9.91
N ILE A 54 9.72 -12.15 -9.50
CA ILE A 54 9.65 -10.70 -9.76
C ILE A 54 10.78 -9.87 -9.11
N THR A 55 11.54 -10.45 -8.18
CA THR A 55 12.72 -9.81 -7.60
C THR A 55 14.01 -10.08 -8.36
N ASP A 56 13.99 -11.02 -9.33
CA ASP A 56 15.11 -11.29 -10.24
C ASP A 56 15.06 -10.32 -11.43
N LYS A 57 15.62 -9.13 -11.19
CA LYS A 57 15.59 -8.03 -12.15
C LYS A 57 16.27 -8.34 -13.50
N GLU A 58 17.29 -9.21 -13.53
CA GLU A 58 17.97 -9.58 -14.79
C GLU A 58 17.12 -10.52 -15.62
N SER A 59 16.47 -11.52 -15.00
CA SER A 59 15.55 -12.42 -15.71
C SER A 59 14.31 -11.66 -16.20
N ILE A 60 13.79 -10.71 -15.43
CA ILE A 60 12.67 -9.86 -15.86
C ILE A 60 13.10 -8.91 -16.99
N LEU A 61 14.31 -8.33 -16.94
CA LEU A 61 14.84 -7.50 -18.03
C LEU A 61 14.94 -8.28 -19.34
N LYS A 62 15.45 -9.52 -19.28
CA LYS A 62 15.55 -10.40 -20.44
C LYS A 62 14.16 -10.71 -21.01
N LEU A 63 13.21 -11.10 -20.17
CA LEU A 63 11.81 -11.34 -20.56
C LEU A 63 11.20 -10.12 -21.24
N ALA A 64 11.32 -8.95 -20.60
CA ALA A 64 10.77 -7.69 -21.10
C ALA A 64 11.32 -7.33 -22.49
N TYR A 65 12.64 -7.54 -22.71
CA TYR A 65 13.28 -7.33 -24.00
C TYR A 65 12.76 -8.31 -25.08
N GLU A 66 12.66 -9.59 -24.76
CA GLU A 66 12.16 -10.65 -25.68
C GLU A 66 10.70 -10.39 -26.08
N LEU A 67 9.85 -10.00 -25.14
CA LEU A 67 8.44 -9.68 -25.35
C LEU A 67 8.22 -8.35 -26.10
N LYS A 68 9.24 -7.47 -26.11
CA LYS A 68 9.16 -6.11 -26.67
C LYS A 68 7.98 -5.36 -26.06
N ILE A 69 7.98 -5.27 -24.73
CA ILE A 69 6.94 -4.56 -23.97
C ILE A 69 6.99 -3.05 -24.22
N ASP A 70 5.85 -2.39 -24.08
CA ASP A 70 5.73 -0.93 -24.18
C ASP A 70 5.68 -0.27 -22.77
N GLY A 71 5.43 -1.08 -21.72
CA GLY A 71 5.41 -0.63 -20.34
C GLY A 71 5.57 -1.77 -19.35
N ILE A 72 6.04 -1.44 -18.15
CA ILE A 72 6.15 -2.37 -17.02
C ILE A 72 5.70 -1.66 -15.75
N MET A 73 4.95 -2.35 -14.91
CA MET A 73 4.51 -1.82 -13.63
C MET A 73 4.30 -2.90 -12.58
N SER A 74 4.29 -2.48 -11.34
CA SER A 74 3.79 -3.23 -10.19
C SER A 74 2.67 -2.43 -9.53
N PHE A 75 1.64 -3.10 -9.04
CA PHE A 75 0.52 -2.47 -8.34
C PHE A 75 0.14 -3.32 -7.14
N ALA A 76 0.08 -2.71 -5.95
CA ALA A 76 -0.13 -3.41 -4.67
C ALA A 76 0.87 -4.56 -4.37
N VAL A 77 2.00 -4.64 -5.09
CA VAL A 77 3.01 -5.70 -4.95
C VAL A 77 4.39 -5.06 -4.82
N ASP A 78 4.79 -4.70 -3.60
CA ASP A 78 6.03 -3.97 -3.31
C ASP A 78 7.30 -4.66 -3.84
N PRO A 79 7.48 -6.00 -3.74
CA PRO A 79 8.69 -6.65 -4.25
C PRO A 79 8.97 -6.43 -5.74
N GLY A 80 7.92 -6.17 -6.54
CA GLY A 80 8.05 -5.93 -7.98
C GLY A 80 8.43 -4.50 -8.35
N VAL A 81 8.25 -3.52 -7.46
CA VAL A 81 8.39 -2.10 -7.77
C VAL A 81 9.81 -1.71 -8.18
N THR A 82 10.81 -2.18 -7.42
CA THR A 82 12.21 -1.94 -7.71
C THR A 82 12.65 -2.57 -9.03
N THR A 83 12.14 -3.78 -9.33
CA THR A 83 12.40 -4.46 -10.59
C THR A 83 11.75 -3.72 -11.76
N ALA A 84 10.50 -3.25 -11.61
CA ALA A 84 9.82 -2.46 -12.64
C ALA A 84 10.61 -1.19 -12.98
N ALA A 85 11.09 -0.46 -11.97
CA ALA A 85 11.90 0.73 -12.17
C ALA A 85 13.25 0.43 -12.85
N TYR A 86 13.92 -0.67 -12.45
CA TYR A 86 15.16 -1.10 -13.08
C TYR A 86 14.99 -1.42 -14.57
N VAL A 87 13.97 -2.22 -14.90
CA VAL A 87 13.69 -2.64 -16.27
C VAL A 87 13.27 -1.46 -17.15
N SER A 88 12.39 -0.57 -16.64
CA SER A 88 11.97 0.62 -17.38
C SER A 88 13.16 1.52 -17.71
N GLU A 89 14.06 1.76 -16.75
CA GLU A 89 15.26 2.58 -16.95
C GLU A 89 16.22 1.94 -17.97
N LYS A 90 16.45 0.62 -17.88
CA LYS A 90 17.34 -0.10 -18.80
C LYS A 90 16.83 -0.15 -20.24
N LEU A 91 15.52 -0.22 -20.43
CA LEU A 91 14.90 -0.29 -21.76
C LEU A 91 14.45 1.07 -22.29
N GLY A 92 14.65 2.18 -21.53
CA GLY A 92 14.20 3.51 -21.91
C GLY A 92 12.68 3.64 -21.97
N LEU A 93 11.95 2.84 -21.20
CA LEU A 93 10.50 2.87 -21.10
C LEU A 93 10.06 3.96 -20.08
N PRO A 94 8.80 4.41 -20.16
CA PRO A 94 8.24 5.26 -19.13
C PRO A 94 8.36 4.60 -17.75
N GLY A 95 8.73 5.37 -16.73
CA GLY A 95 8.91 4.85 -15.37
C GLY A 95 9.59 5.85 -14.45
N LEU A 96 9.87 5.39 -13.25
CA LEU A 96 10.52 6.18 -12.20
C LEU A 96 12.02 5.93 -12.17
N PRO A 97 12.84 6.91 -11.75
CA PRO A 97 14.29 6.71 -11.58
C PRO A 97 14.56 5.55 -10.61
N TYR A 98 15.34 4.58 -11.02
CA TYR A 98 15.64 3.37 -10.23
C TYR A 98 16.21 3.69 -8.85
N GLU A 99 17.15 4.64 -8.76
CA GLU A 99 17.73 5.07 -7.49
C GLU A 99 16.68 5.66 -6.54
N SER A 100 15.75 6.47 -7.06
CA SER A 100 14.67 7.05 -6.26
C SER A 100 13.71 5.98 -5.70
N VAL A 101 13.41 4.97 -6.52
CA VAL A 101 12.61 3.83 -6.08
C VAL A 101 13.34 3.01 -5.01
N ASN A 102 14.65 2.79 -5.14
CA ASN A 102 15.44 2.11 -4.11
C ASN A 102 15.42 2.87 -2.78
N ILE A 103 15.51 4.20 -2.81
CA ILE A 103 15.40 5.03 -1.59
C ILE A 103 14.02 4.83 -0.94
N LEU A 104 12.94 4.89 -1.72
CA LEU A 104 11.58 4.76 -1.19
C LEU A 104 11.29 3.36 -0.66
N GLN A 105 11.78 2.31 -1.31
CA GLN A 105 11.49 0.91 -0.95
C GLN A 105 12.35 0.37 0.20
N ASN A 106 13.41 1.06 0.59
CA ASN A 106 14.23 0.68 1.74
C ASN A 106 14.05 1.67 2.88
N LYS A 107 13.43 1.23 3.97
CA LYS A 107 13.07 2.10 5.11
C LYS A 107 14.26 2.82 5.73
N ALA A 108 15.45 2.19 5.78
CA ALA A 108 16.64 2.83 6.31
C ALA A 108 17.19 3.92 5.36
N LEU A 109 17.21 3.65 4.06
CA LEU A 109 17.58 4.65 3.05
C LEU A 109 16.59 5.80 3.04
N PHE A 110 15.30 5.51 3.11
CA PHE A 110 14.24 6.51 3.13
C PHE A 110 14.35 7.44 4.34
N ARG A 111 14.49 6.90 5.55
CA ARG A 111 14.70 7.72 6.77
C ARG A 111 15.94 8.58 6.69
N ASN A 112 17.05 8.02 6.21
CA ASN A 112 18.30 8.77 6.01
C ASN A 112 18.13 9.88 4.97
N PHE A 113 17.41 9.62 3.88
CA PHE A 113 17.12 10.63 2.87
C PHE A 113 16.27 11.77 3.44
N LEU A 114 15.19 11.45 4.13
CA LEU A 114 14.33 12.45 4.77
C LEU A 114 15.12 13.30 5.78
N ALA A 115 15.88 12.69 6.67
CA ALA A 115 16.67 13.38 7.69
C ALA A 115 17.72 14.33 7.07
N LYS A 116 18.45 13.87 6.05
CA LYS A 116 19.46 14.67 5.34
C LYS A 116 18.87 15.88 4.63
N ASN A 117 17.61 15.81 4.23
CA ASN A 117 16.92 16.87 3.53
C ASN A 117 16.01 17.71 4.45
N GLY A 118 16.12 17.56 5.78
CA GLY A 118 15.44 18.40 6.75
C GLY A 118 13.93 18.13 6.87
N PHE A 119 13.47 16.92 6.55
CA PHE A 119 12.10 16.49 6.84
C PHE A 119 11.95 16.08 8.31
N THR A 120 10.75 16.16 8.82
CA THR A 120 10.39 15.59 10.13
C THR A 120 10.48 14.07 10.06
N VAL A 121 11.32 13.47 10.88
CA VAL A 121 11.50 12.01 10.97
C VAL A 121 11.63 11.56 12.42
N PRO A 122 11.18 10.34 12.78
CA PRO A 122 11.55 9.77 14.06
C PRO A 122 13.05 9.50 14.06
N LYS A 123 13.70 9.60 15.22
CA LYS A 123 15.07 9.14 15.35
C LYS A 123 15.15 7.67 14.98
N SER A 124 16.00 7.34 14.02
CA SER A 124 16.04 6.01 13.43
C SER A 124 17.45 5.63 12.99
N LYS A 125 17.74 4.33 12.95
CA LYS A 125 18.99 3.79 12.41
C LYS A 125 18.76 2.39 11.84
N GLY A 126 19.26 2.15 10.62
CA GLY A 126 19.34 0.83 10.00
C GLY A 126 20.53 0.03 10.49
N TYR A 127 20.36 -1.30 10.61
CA TYR A 127 21.36 -2.22 11.09
C TYR A 127 21.45 -3.48 10.24
N LYS A 128 22.68 -3.98 10.06
CA LYS A 128 22.97 -5.28 9.43
C LYS A 128 23.31 -6.36 10.46
N LYS A 129 23.71 -5.95 11.67
CA LYS A 129 24.16 -6.86 12.74
C LYS A 129 23.40 -6.58 14.02
N THR A 130 22.84 -7.64 14.61
CA THR A 130 22.16 -7.58 15.90
C THR A 130 23.06 -7.02 17.01
N THR A 131 24.36 -7.41 17.03
CA THR A 131 25.31 -6.96 18.03
C THR A 131 25.49 -5.44 18.06
N ASP A 132 25.45 -4.78 16.90
CA ASP A 132 25.63 -3.33 16.82
C ASP A 132 24.37 -2.62 17.34
N ALA A 133 23.20 -3.12 16.98
CA ALA A 133 21.91 -2.59 17.47
C ALA A 133 21.78 -2.72 19.00
N LEU A 134 22.20 -3.85 19.58
CA LEU A 134 22.15 -4.05 21.04
C LEU A 134 23.09 -3.10 21.79
N LYS A 135 24.30 -2.87 21.28
CA LYS A 135 25.26 -1.91 21.86
C LYS A 135 24.76 -0.48 21.83
N GLU A 136 24.02 -0.12 20.77
CA GLU A 136 23.53 1.23 20.50
C GLU A 136 22.08 1.47 20.97
N SER A 137 21.45 0.49 21.61
CA SER A 137 20.06 0.57 22.04
C SER A 137 19.76 1.73 23.01
N SER A 138 20.77 2.16 23.78
CA SER A 138 20.70 3.33 24.67
C SER A 138 20.65 4.68 23.94
N LEU A 139 20.89 4.71 22.64
CA LEU A 139 20.78 5.93 21.83
C LEU A 139 19.32 6.35 21.58
N PHE A 140 18.35 5.43 21.76
CA PHE A 140 16.94 5.67 21.47
C PHE A 140 16.13 5.97 22.73
N ASN A 141 15.14 6.83 22.59
CA ASN A 141 14.08 7.00 23.59
C ASN A 141 13.04 5.88 23.42
N TRP A 142 12.73 5.18 24.50
CA TRP A 142 11.76 4.08 24.47
C TRP A 142 10.33 4.58 24.70
N PRO A 143 9.30 3.93 24.13
CA PRO A 143 9.35 2.72 23.31
C PRO A 143 9.91 2.95 21.91
N ILE A 144 10.32 1.85 21.25
CA ILE A 144 10.86 1.85 19.89
C ILE A 144 10.08 0.88 18.99
N ILE A 145 10.20 1.07 17.69
CA ILE A 145 9.76 0.11 16.66
C ILE A 145 10.96 -0.56 16.04
N VAL A 146 10.92 -1.89 15.92
CA VAL A 146 11.85 -2.69 15.15
C VAL A 146 11.11 -3.29 13.97
N LYS A 147 11.65 -3.12 12.76
CA LYS A 147 11.01 -3.62 11.54
C LYS A 147 12.03 -3.95 10.44
N PRO A 148 11.70 -4.84 9.48
CA PRO A 148 12.54 -5.09 8.30
C PRO A 148 12.69 -3.81 7.47
N VAL A 149 13.82 -3.65 6.77
CA VAL A 149 14.01 -2.48 5.89
C VAL A 149 13.24 -2.61 4.57
N ASP A 150 12.88 -3.82 4.14
CA ASP A 150 12.43 -4.20 2.80
C ASP A 150 11.17 -5.09 2.79
N SER A 151 10.36 -5.03 3.83
CA SER A 151 9.09 -5.75 3.93
C SER A 151 7.90 -4.79 3.95
N ALA A 152 6.76 -5.25 3.42
CA ALA A 152 5.50 -4.51 3.36
C ALA A 152 4.39 -5.22 4.14
N GLY A 153 3.25 -4.51 4.37
CA GLY A 153 2.07 -5.05 5.04
C GLY A 153 2.30 -5.38 6.51
N SER A 154 3.05 -4.55 7.21
CA SER A 154 3.35 -4.65 8.66
C SER A 154 4.02 -5.97 9.10
N LYS A 155 4.55 -6.77 8.17
CA LYS A 155 5.25 -8.03 8.47
C LYS A 155 6.57 -7.76 9.19
N GLY A 156 6.81 -8.47 10.30
CA GLY A 156 8.05 -8.34 11.06
C GLY A 156 8.16 -7.06 11.90
N VAL A 157 7.08 -6.27 12.02
CA VAL A 157 7.04 -5.05 12.84
C VAL A 157 6.77 -5.43 14.29
N THR A 158 7.56 -4.86 15.20
CA THR A 158 7.41 -5.08 16.65
C THR A 158 7.63 -3.77 17.40
N LYS A 159 6.66 -3.36 18.21
CA LYS A 159 6.85 -2.32 19.23
C LYS A 159 7.55 -2.92 20.44
N VAL A 160 8.59 -2.30 20.91
CA VAL A 160 9.43 -2.79 22.01
C VAL A 160 9.46 -1.75 23.12
N GLU A 161 8.95 -2.14 24.29
CA GLU A 161 8.79 -1.24 25.44
C GLU A 161 10.06 -1.20 26.31
N VAL A 162 10.83 -2.30 26.33
CA VAL A 162 11.98 -2.48 27.23
C VAL A 162 13.15 -3.15 26.53
N PRO A 163 14.41 -2.81 26.88
CA PRO A 163 15.60 -3.35 26.22
C PRO A 163 15.71 -4.87 26.21
N SER A 164 15.20 -5.54 27.22
CA SER A 164 15.26 -7.02 27.31
C SER A 164 14.48 -7.74 26.21
N ALA A 165 13.47 -7.10 25.61
CA ALA A 165 12.68 -7.66 24.51
C ALA A 165 13.31 -7.40 23.12
N LEU A 166 14.32 -6.53 23.02
CA LEU A 166 14.93 -6.13 21.76
C LEU A 166 15.51 -7.29 20.93
N PRO A 167 16.25 -8.27 21.50
CA PRO A 167 16.81 -9.37 20.72
C PRO A 167 15.76 -10.16 19.95
N LYS A 168 14.61 -10.46 20.58
CA LYS A 168 13.51 -11.21 19.96
C LYS A 168 12.83 -10.40 18.85
N ALA A 169 12.68 -9.09 19.06
CA ALA A 169 12.11 -8.20 18.04
C ALA A 169 13.02 -8.08 16.80
N ILE A 170 14.34 -8.04 17.00
CA ILE A 170 15.33 -8.04 15.91
C ILE A 170 15.26 -9.36 15.13
N GLU A 171 15.24 -10.50 15.81
CA GLU A 171 15.09 -11.81 15.17
C GLU A 171 13.82 -11.87 14.32
N HIS A 172 12.69 -11.41 14.89
CA HIS A 172 11.43 -11.32 14.17
C HIS A 172 11.54 -10.46 12.90
N ALA A 173 12.13 -9.26 12.97
CA ALA A 173 12.33 -8.40 11.82
C ALA A 173 13.23 -9.04 10.74
N ILE A 174 14.35 -9.66 11.14
CA ILE A 174 15.30 -10.33 10.22
C ILE A 174 14.61 -11.49 9.48
N ASN A 175 13.72 -12.23 10.13
CA ASN A 175 13.00 -13.35 9.50
C ASN A 175 12.09 -12.90 8.35
N PHE A 176 11.57 -11.66 8.41
CA PHE A 176 10.74 -11.08 7.37
C PHE A 176 11.50 -10.16 6.38
N SER A 177 12.81 -9.97 6.56
CA SER A 177 13.63 -9.18 5.64
C SER A 177 14.29 -10.06 4.58
N LEU A 178 14.20 -9.62 3.31
CA LEU A 178 14.90 -10.25 2.19
C LEU A 178 16.42 -10.02 2.28
N SER A 179 16.82 -8.79 2.60
CA SER A 179 18.24 -8.42 2.76
C SER A 179 18.86 -8.82 4.10
N LYS A 180 18.03 -9.32 5.04
CA LYS A 180 18.42 -9.61 6.43
C LYS A 180 18.88 -8.36 7.20
N GLU A 181 18.38 -7.20 6.80
CA GLU A 181 18.60 -5.91 7.43
C GLU A 181 17.32 -5.44 8.14
N PHE A 182 17.49 -4.66 9.20
CA PHE A 182 16.39 -4.10 9.95
C PHE A 182 16.67 -2.65 10.35
N ILE A 183 15.60 -1.93 10.71
CA ILE A 183 15.67 -0.56 11.23
C ILE A 183 15.05 -0.49 12.62
N ILE A 184 15.65 0.32 13.49
CA ILE A 184 15.10 0.72 14.77
C ILE A 184 14.67 2.18 14.63
N GLU A 185 13.45 2.50 15.08
CA GLU A 185 12.88 3.85 15.09
C GLU A 185 12.26 4.16 16.45
N GLU A 186 12.37 5.39 16.94
CA GLU A 186 11.59 5.84 18.10
C GLU A 186 10.10 5.78 17.74
N PHE A 187 9.29 5.31 18.68
CA PHE A 187 7.85 5.18 18.48
C PHE A 187 7.18 6.56 18.50
N ILE A 188 6.43 6.86 17.45
CA ILE A 188 5.62 8.07 17.38
C ILE A 188 4.27 7.80 18.01
N GLU A 189 3.97 8.46 19.12
CA GLU A 189 2.61 8.52 19.64
C GLU A 189 1.77 9.40 18.71
N LYS A 190 0.74 8.82 18.13
CA LYS A 190 -0.11 9.51 17.14
C LYS A 190 -1.17 10.38 17.82
N GLN A 191 -1.49 11.49 17.18
CA GLN A 191 -2.67 12.30 17.43
C GLN A 191 -3.71 11.98 16.35
N GLY A 192 -4.87 11.46 16.75
CA GLY A 192 -5.91 11.04 15.79
C GLY A 192 -5.53 9.78 14.99
N PHE A 193 -6.06 9.67 13.79
CA PHE A 193 -5.80 8.56 12.88
C PHE A 193 -4.49 8.76 12.11
N SER A 194 -3.83 7.66 11.72
CA SER A 194 -2.89 7.71 10.60
C SER A 194 -3.66 7.74 9.29
N SER A 195 -3.00 8.18 8.25
CA SER A 195 -3.56 8.19 6.90
C SER A 195 -2.75 7.27 6.00
N ASP A 196 -3.45 6.42 5.26
CA ASP A 196 -2.94 5.69 4.12
C ASP A 196 -3.61 6.29 2.87
N SER A 197 -2.82 6.98 2.07
CA SER A 197 -3.30 7.87 1.01
C SER A 197 -2.90 7.32 -0.35
N GLU A 198 -3.83 7.33 -1.31
CA GLU A 198 -3.44 7.31 -2.73
C GLU A 198 -3.07 8.72 -3.16
N ALA A 199 -2.00 8.83 -3.92
CA ALA A 199 -1.55 10.09 -4.51
C ALA A 199 -1.16 9.88 -5.98
N PHE A 200 -1.23 10.95 -6.77
CA PHE A 200 -0.83 10.91 -8.18
C PHE A 200 -0.06 12.18 -8.54
N SER A 201 1.11 12.02 -9.16
CA SER A 201 1.87 13.14 -9.72
C SER A 201 1.84 13.13 -11.23
N ILE A 202 1.83 14.32 -11.84
CA ILE A 202 1.93 14.53 -13.29
C ILE A 202 3.06 15.50 -13.56
N ASN A 203 4.04 15.07 -14.33
CA ASN A 203 5.23 15.89 -14.69
C ASN A 203 5.96 16.51 -13.48
N GLY A 204 5.91 15.84 -12.34
CA GLY A 204 6.56 16.26 -11.10
C GLY A 204 5.70 17.10 -10.17
N THR A 205 4.45 17.40 -10.54
CA THR A 205 3.47 18.09 -9.71
C THR A 205 2.52 17.08 -9.05
N LEU A 206 2.31 17.22 -7.75
CA LEU A 206 1.34 16.42 -6.99
C LEU A 206 -0.08 16.92 -7.32
N GLU A 207 -0.80 16.21 -8.19
CA GLU A 207 -2.13 16.62 -8.68
C GLU A 207 -3.28 16.00 -7.88
N PHE A 208 -3.05 14.88 -7.22
CA PHE A 208 -4.04 14.19 -6.42
C PHE A 208 -3.41 13.64 -5.14
N ILE A 209 -4.09 13.82 -4.01
CA ILE A 209 -3.81 13.11 -2.77
C ILE A 209 -5.09 12.95 -1.95
N SER A 210 -5.38 11.71 -1.52
CA SER A 210 -6.58 11.37 -0.75
C SER A 210 -6.21 10.97 0.68
N TYR A 211 -6.15 11.91 1.60
CA TYR A 211 -5.97 11.55 3.01
C TYR A 211 -7.16 10.78 3.55
N SER A 212 -6.90 9.70 4.27
CA SER A 212 -7.90 8.84 4.90
C SER A 212 -7.77 8.85 6.42
N ASP A 213 -8.78 8.35 7.11
CA ASP A 213 -8.66 7.90 8.50
C ASP A 213 -8.49 6.38 8.51
N GLN A 214 -7.27 5.92 8.82
CA GLN A 214 -6.89 4.51 8.86
C GLN A 214 -7.18 3.90 10.24
N ARG A 215 -7.88 2.76 10.25
CA ARG A 215 -8.24 2.04 11.48
C ARG A 215 -7.60 0.68 11.56
N PHE A 216 -7.48 0.18 12.79
CA PHE A 216 -6.83 -1.08 13.11
C PHE A 216 -7.75 -1.90 14.04
N ASP A 217 -7.74 -3.22 13.90
CA ASP A 217 -8.44 -4.10 14.84
C ASP A 217 -7.48 -4.52 15.97
N ASN A 218 -7.72 -4.03 17.17
CA ASN A 218 -6.93 -4.36 18.36
C ASN A 218 -7.05 -5.84 18.80
N LYS A 219 -8.02 -6.58 18.23
CA LYS A 219 -8.20 -8.03 18.48
C LYS A 219 -7.48 -8.89 17.44
N ALA A 220 -7.00 -8.28 16.35
CA ALA A 220 -6.25 -8.99 15.33
C ALA A 220 -4.93 -9.54 15.89
N THR A 221 -4.44 -10.62 15.30
CA THR A 221 -3.12 -11.20 15.64
C THR A 221 -2.00 -10.20 15.42
N ASN A 222 -2.11 -9.38 14.37
CA ASN A 222 -1.23 -8.25 14.15
C ASN A 222 -2.03 -6.93 14.22
N PRO A 223 -1.99 -6.20 15.35
CA PRO A 223 -2.77 -4.97 15.52
C PRO A 223 -2.22 -3.77 14.70
N TYR A 224 -1.16 -3.96 13.93
CA TYR A 224 -0.61 -2.95 13.02
C TYR A 224 -1.08 -3.12 11.56
N THR A 225 -1.88 -4.15 11.28
CA THR A 225 -2.48 -4.34 9.96
C THR A 225 -3.75 -3.52 9.85
N PRO A 226 -3.88 -2.64 8.84
CA PRO A 226 -5.09 -1.85 8.65
C PRO A 226 -6.33 -2.72 8.46
N SER A 227 -7.41 -2.37 9.13
CA SER A 227 -8.70 -3.09 9.10
C SER A 227 -9.83 -2.28 8.46
N ALA A 228 -9.69 -0.96 8.39
CA ALA A 228 -10.65 -0.11 7.70
C ALA A 228 -10.06 1.28 7.39
N PHE A 229 -10.69 1.95 6.43
CA PHE A 229 -10.37 3.32 6.01
C PHE A 229 -11.64 4.15 5.88
N SER A 230 -11.55 5.46 6.02
CA SER A 230 -12.69 6.35 5.74
C SER A 230 -12.27 7.69 5.16
N TRP A 231 -13.18 8.27 4.37
CA TRP A 231 -13.04 9.55 3.67
C TRP A 231 -14.33 10.39 3.77
N PRO A 232 -14.20 11.73 3.80
CA PRO A 232 -12.98 12.52 3.98
C PRO A 232 -12.31 12.24 5.33
N THR A 233 -11.00 12.51 5.41
CA THR A 233 -10.25 12.39 6.66
C THR A 233 -10.70 13.41 7.70
N THR A 234 -10.54 13.08 8.99
CA THR A 234 -10.70 14.01 10.11
C THR A 234 -9.44 14.81 10.42
N MET A 235 -8.33 14.57 9.70
CA MET A 235 -7.09 15.34 9.83
C MET A 235 -7.34 16.83 9.54
N GLN A 236 -6.84 17.71 10.37
CA GLN A 236 -6.97 19.16 10.18
C GLN A 236 -6.35 19.60 8.84
N GLU A 237 -7.00 20.53 8.16
CA GLU A 237 -6.59 21.04 6.86
C GLU A 237 -5.17 21.61 6.84
N SER A 238 -4.74 22.25 7.95
CA SER A 238 -3.35 22.74 8.09
C SER A 238 -2.31 21.64 7.97
N TYR A 239 -2.56 20.47 8.58
CA TYR A 239 -1.66 19.32 8.47
C TYR A 239 -1.73 18.67 7.08
N GLN A 240 -2.90 18.62 6.44
CA GLN A 240 -3.03 18.14 5.07
C GLN A 240 -2.22 19.02 4.10
N THR A 241 -2.28 20.35 4.29
CA THR A 241 -1.49 21.32 3.50
C THR A 241 0.01 21.16 3.73
N GLU A 242 0.44 21.03 4.99
CA GLU A 242 1.85 20.78 5.35
C GLU A 242 2.36 19.49 4.70
N LEU A 243 1.65 18.38 4.88
CA LEU A 243 2.03 17.09 4.31
C LEU A 243 2.07 17.13 2.79
N SER A 244 1.10 17.77 2.13
CA SER A 244 1.08 17.90 0.68
C SER A 244 2.29 18.69 0.16
N SER A 245 2.67 19.76 0.86
CA SER A 245 3.88 20.54 0.54
C SER A 245 5.16 19.73 0.72
N GLU A 246 5.25 18.96 1.80
CA GLU A 246 6.42 18.11 2.07
C GLU A 246 6.49 16.93 1.09
N ILE A 247 5.36 16.33 0.73
CA ILE A 247 5.30 15.29 -0.31
C ILE A 247 5.72 15.87 -1.66
N GLN A 248 5.20 17.03 -2.05
CA GLN A 248 5.65 17.71 -3.27
C GLN A 248 7.16 17.96 -3.27
N ARG A 249 7.73 18.43 -2.15
CA ARG A 249 9.17 18.64 -1.99
C ARG A 249 9.96 17.34 -2.11
N LEU A 250 9.44 16.25 -1.53
CA LEU A 250 10.03 14.90 -1.63
C LEU A 250 10.07 14.41 -3.09
N LEU A 251 8.96 14.52 -3.83
CA LEU A 251 8.88 14.15 -5.25
C LEU A 251 9.90 14.91 -6.08
N THR A 252 10.04 16.22 -5.82
CA THR A 252 11.01 17.08 -6.52
C THR A 252 12.46 16.64 -6.26
N LEU A 253 12.83 16.39 -4.99
CA LEU A 253 14.17 15.94 -4.60
C LEU A 253 14.52 14.56 -5.18
N LEU A 254 13.54 13.67 -5.28
CA LEU A 254 13.69 12.35 -5.89
C LEU A 254 13.52 12.35 -7.42
N LYS A 255 13.32 13.52 -8.04
CA LYS A 255 13.15 13.68 -9.50
C LYS A 255 12.04 12.81 -10.08
N ILE A 256 11.01 12.59 -9.30
CA ILE A 256 9.84 11.81 -9.68
C ILE A 256 8.96 12.68 -10.58
N LYS A 257 8.43 12.09 -11.66
CA LYS A 257 7.61 12.83 -12.64
C LYS A 257 6.14 12.40 -12.59
N THR A 258 5.77 11.36 -13.33
CA THR A 258 4.37 10.93 -13.44
C THR A 258 4.25 9.52 -12.87
N SER A 259 3.46 9.37 -11.80
CA SER A 259 3.20 8.07 -11.17
C SER A 259 2.07 8.16 -10.15
N ILE A 260 1.52 7.00 -9.83
CA ILE A 260 0.69 6.76 -8.65
C ILE A 260 1.57 6.39 -7.45
N PHE A 261 1.11 6.75 -6.25
CA PHE A 261 1.79 6.44 -4.97
C PHE A 261 0.77 6.01 -3.93
N ASN A 262 1.21 5.12 -3.05
CA ASN A 262 0.56 4.86 -1.79
C ASN A 262 1.43 5.44 -0.67
N ILE A 263 0.88 6.35 0.13
CA ILE A 263 1.63 7.18 1.09
C ILE A 263 1.04 7.03 2.48
N GLU A 264 1.85 6.57 3.42
CA GLU A 264 1.46 6.52 4.83
C GLU A 264 1.99 7.74 5.58
N THR A 265 1.09 8.44 6.27
CA THR A 265 1.40 9.64 7.07
C THR A 265 0.75 9.57 8.44
N CYS A 266 1.27 10.34 9.39
CA CYS A 266 0.61 10.54 10.68
C CYS A 266 0.98 11.89 11.29
N ILE A 267 0.16 12.35 12.23
CA ILE A 267 0.46 13.49 13.09
C ILE A 267 0.88 12.94 14.45
N GLY A 268 2.03 13.36 14.93
CA GLY A 268 2.51 13.01 16.26
C GLY A 268 1.83 13.85 17.35
N LYS A 269 1.78 13.34 18.58
CA LYS A 269 1.34 14.12 19.75
C LYS A 269 2.24 15.34 20.02
N ASP A 270 3.44 15.37 19.44
CA ASP A 270 4.33 16.53 19.42
C ASP A 270 3.89 17.62 18.43
N GLY A 271 2.75 17.43 17.76
CA GLY A 271 2.17 18.36 16.79
C GLY A 271 2.90 18.41 15.44
N LYS A 272 3.76 17.45 15.14
CA LYS A 272 4.49 17.39 13.88
C LYS A 272 3.86 16.41 12.91
N ALA A 273 3.94 16.75 11.61
CA ALA A 273 3.52 15.90 10.52
C ALA A 273 4.68 15.00 10.05
N TYR A 274 4.40 13.71 9.88
CA TYR A 274 5.39 12.69 9.52
C TYR A 274 4.98 11.96 8.24
N ILE A 275 5.90 11.87 7.28
CA ILE A 275 5.79 10.95 6.14
C ILE A 275 6.40 9.61 6.59
N MET A 276 5.55 8.61 6.79
CA MET A 276 5.98 7.32 7.33
C MET A 276 6.50 6.37 6.26
N GLU A 277 5.82 6.29 5.14
CA GLU A 277 6.19 5.43 4.00
C GLU A 277 5.66 6.05 2.70
N VAL A 278 6.40 5.88 1.61
CA VAL A 278 5.96 6.22 0.25
C VAL A 278 6.29 5.04 -0.65
N SER A 279 5.28 4.33 -1.10
CA SER A 279 5.41 3.26 -2.08
C SER A 279 5.07 3.82 -3.47
N PRO A 280 6.00 3.79 -4.45
CA PRO A 280 5.76 4.35 -5.78
C PRO A 280 4.95 3.39 -6.66
N ARG A 281 3.77 3.05 -6.20
CA ARG A 281 2.76 2.20 -6.81
C ARG A 281 1.40 2.44 -6.15
N GLY A 282 0.31 2.03 -6.75
CA GLY A 282 -1.00 2.07 -6.12
C GLY A 282 -1.11 1.12 -4.93
N GLY A 283 -1.95 1.47 -3.98
CA GLY A 283 -2.17 0.76 -2.73
C GLY A 283 -2.85 -0.60 -2.89
N GLY A 284 -2.72 -1.43 -1.87
CA GLY A 284 -3.54 -2.62 -1.68
C GLY A 284 -4.94 -2.27 -1.17
N ASN A 285 -5.64 -3.29 -0.67
CA ASN A 285 -6.94 -3.12 -0.03
C ASN A 285 -7.98 -2.39 -0.89
N ARG A 286 -7.82 -2.38 -2.22
CA ARG A 286 -8.73 -1.73 -3.18
C ARG A 286 -8.86 -0.21 -3.03
N LEU A 287 -7.90 0.47 -2.41
CA LEU A 287 -7.98 1.92 -2.15
C LEU A 287 -8.30 2.74 -3.40
N ALA A 288 -7.65 2.47 -4.53
CA ALA A 288 -7.89 3.19 -5.78
C ALA A 288 -9.31 2.94 -6.35
N GLU A 289 -9.86 1.71 -6.18
CA GLU A 289 -11.24 1.38 -6.58
C GLU A 289 -12.25 2.10 -5.66
N MET A 290 -11.98 2.10 -4.34
CA MET A 290 -12.78 2.82 -3.36
C MET A 290 -12.83 4.32 -3.67
N LEU A 291 -11.69 4.92 -3.99
CA LEU A 291 -11.60 6.33 -4.35
C LEU A 291 -12.33 6.65 -5.66
N HIS A 292 -12.39 5.70 -6.59
CA HIS A 292 -13.21 5.85 -7.79
C HIS A 292 -14.71 5.98 -7.45
N TYR A 293 -15.23 5.19 -6.50
CA TYR A 293 -16.60 5.38 -5.98
C TYR A 293 -16.80 6.76 -5.34
N ALA A 294 -15.83 7.20 -4.54
CA ALA A 294 -15.95 8.41 -3.73
C ALA A 294 -15.75 9.71 -4.53
N THR A 295 -14.97 9.68 -5.60
CA THR A 295 -14.53 10.88 -6.34
C THR A 295 -14.84 10.85 -7.83
N GLY A 296 -15.08 9.68 -8.41
CA GLY A 296 -15.20 9.48 -9.87
C GLY A 296 -13.85 9.43 -10.60
N ILE A 297 -12.72 9.62 -9.90
CA ILE A 297 -11.38 9.65 -10.51
C ILE A 297 -10.84 8.23 -10.67
N ASP A 298 -10.45 7.84 -11.89
CA ASP A 298 -9.91 6.52 -12.19
C ASP A 298 -8.38 6.51 -12.11
N LEU A 299 -7.87 6.30 -10.89
CA LEU A 299 -6.43 6.24 -10.63
C LEU A 299 -5.76 5.03 -11.29
N ILE A 300 -6.48 3.91 -11.41
CA ILE A 300 -5.94 2.67 -12.00
C ILE A 300 -5.68 2.85 -13.49
N LYS A 301 -6.66 3.35 -14.26
CA LYS A 301 -6.46 3.62 -15.69
C LYS A 301 -5.34 4.62 -15.93
N ASN A 302 -5.24 5.65 -15.09
CA ASN A 302 -4.17 6.63 -15.21
C ASN A 302 -2.80 6.06 -14.84
N ALA A 303 -2.70 5.13 -13.87
CA ALA A 303 -1.46 4.40 -13.61
C ALA A 303 -1.04 3.55 -14.81
N VAL A 304 -2.00 2.90 -15.49
CA VAL A 304 -1.73 2.15 -16.74
C VAL A 304 -1.25 3.08 -17.86
N ARG A 305 -1.89 4.25 -18.06
CA ARG A 305 -1.44 5.26 -19.03
C ARG A 305 -0.01 5.74 -18.73
N ALA A 306 0.27 6.04 -17.46
CA ALA A 306 1.61 6.45 -17.03
C ALA A 306 2.68 5.40 -17.36
N ALA A 307 2.38 4.10 -17.18
CA ALA A 307 3.30 3.01 -17.46
C ALA A 307 3.68 2.87 -18.95
N VAL A 308 2.88 3.42 -19.85
CA VAL A 308 3.14 3.41 -21.31
C VAL A 308 3.37 4.82 -21.88
N GLY A 309 3.53 5.83 -21.03
CA GLY A 309 3.84 7.21 -21.41
C GLY A 309 2.72 7.92 -22.15
N GLU A 310 1.46 7.54 -21.91
CA GLU A 310 0.30 8.26 -22.44
C GLU A 310 -0.14 9.40 -21.55
N ASP A 311 -0.93 10.31 -22.12
CA ASP A 311 -1.47 11.44 -21.40
C ASP A 311 -2.39 11.00 -20.26
N ILE A 312 -2.21 11.62 -19.11
CA ILE A 312 -3.05 11.42 -17.94
C ILE A 312 -4.31 12.28 -18.10
N VAL A 313 -5.46 11.71 -17.77
CA VAL A 313 -6.74 12.37 -17.95
C VAL A 313 -7.52 12.44 -16.63
N ASP A 314 -8.23 13.54 -16.42
CA ASP A 314 -9.22 13.74 -15.35
C ASP A 314 -8.65 13.52 -13.93
N ILE A 315 -7.35 13.74 -13.71
CA ILE A 315 -6.74 13.76 -12.38
C ILE A 315 -6.80 15.19 -11.85
N THR A 316 -7.48 15.36 -10.72
CA THR A 316 -7.60 16.61 -9.96
C THR A 316 -7.59 16.31 -8.49
N GLN A 317 -7.48 17.33 -7.63
CA GLN A 317 -7.66 17.13 -6.18
C GLN A 317 -9.03 16.52 -5.88
N PRO A 318 -9.13 15.55 -4.93
CA PRO A 318 -10.33 14.76 -4.71
C PRO A 318 -11.49 15.62 -4.23
N GLN A 319 -12.65 15.46 -4.88
CA GLN A 319 -13.92 16.00 -4.44
C GLN A 319 -14.82 14.82 -4.06
N TYR A 320 -15.04 14.63 -2.75
CA TYR A 320 -15.82 13.50 -2.25
C TYR A 320 -17.32 13.71 -2.41
N ASN A 321 -18.01 12.75 -3.02
CA ASN A 321 -19.46 12.79 -3.17
C ASN A 321 -20.19 12.16 -1.97
N GLY A 322 -19.82 12.51 -0.77
CA GLY A 322 -20.36 12.00 0.50
C GLY A 322 -19.28 11.49 1.44
N TYR A 323 -19.68 10.65 2.38
CA TYR A 323 -18.82 10.07 3.42
C TYR A 323 -18.67 8.58 3.17
N TRP A 324 -17.46 8.09 3.03
CA TRP A 324 -17.17 6.75 2.56
C TRP A 324 -16.33 5.97 3.55
N GLY A 325 -16.59 4.67 3.63
CA GLY A 325 -15.77 3.73 4.40
C GLY A 325 -15.45 2.50 3.58
N GLU A 326 -14.23 2.01 3.74
CA GLU A 326 -13.81 0.70 3.28
C GLU A 326 -13.45 -0.16 4.48
N ILE A 327 -14.02 -1.36 4.56
CA ILE A 327 -13.82 -2.30 5.65
C ILE A 327 -13.13 -3.54 5.07
N ILE A 328 -12.00 -3.90 5.65
CA ILE A 328 -11.23 -5.08 5.31
C ILE A 328 -11.81 -6.27 6.08
N LEU A 329 -12.49 -7.15 5.37
CA LEU A 329 -13.10 -8.35 5.97
C LEU A 329 -12.04 -9.38 6.32
N HIS A 330 -12.02 -9.82 7.57
CA HIS A 330 -11.01 -10.76 8.07
C HIS A 330 -11.55 -11.59 9.23
N GLY A 331 -10.94 -12.77 9.48
CA GLY A 331 -11.20 -13.60 10.63
C GLY A 331 -10.26 -13.29 11.80
N ASN A 332 -10.78 -13.34 13.04
CA ASN A 332 -9.96 -13.19 14.25
C ASN A 332 -9.41 -14.51 14.79
N GLN A 333 -9.72 -15.62 14.13
CA GLN A 333 -9.23 -16.97 14.47
C GLN A 333 -9.04 -17.81 13.21
N VAL A 334 -8.21 -18.83 13.32
CA VAL A 334 -8.05 -19.85 12.28
C VAL A 334 -9.27 -20.77 12.30
N GLY A 335 -9.77 -21.17 11.13
CA GLY A 335 -10.89 -22.12 11.02
C GLY A 335 -11.46 -22.18 9.61
N ILE A 336 -12.68 -22.68 9.51
CA ILE A 336 -13.41 -22.82 8.25
C ILE A 336 -14.46 -21.72 8.15
N PHE A 337 -14.44 -20.95 7.08
CA PHE A 337 -15.43 -19.90 6.83
C PHE A 337 -16.82 -20.53 6.65
N ASP A 338 -17.80 -20.06 7.41
CA ASP A 338 -19.19 -20.48 7.29
C ASP A 338 -20.04 -19.42 6.55
N LYS A 339 -20.01 -18.18 7.03
CA LYS A 339 -20.73 -17.05 6.44
C LYS A 339 -20.25 -15.70 6.98
N ILE A 340 -20.65 -14.65 6.30
CA ILE A 340 -20.66 -13.27 6.83
C ILE A 340 -22.08 -12.92 7.26
N GLU A 341 -22.23 -12.35 8.44
CA GLU A 341 -23.47 -11.74 8.93
C GLU A 341 -23.29 -10.22 8.91
N ILE A 342 -24.19 -9.54 8.24
CA ILE A 342 -24.23 -8.07 8.20
C ILE A 342 -25.62 -7.68 8.70
N ASP A 343 -25.69 -6.76 9.66
CA ASP A 343 -26.95 -6.21 10.14
C ASP A 343 -27.78 -5.70 8.97
N ASP A 344 -29.08 -6.03 8.93
CA ASP A 344 -29.96 -5.77 7.79
C ASP A 344 -30.14 -4.27 7.53
N ASP A 345 -30.26 -3.46 8.59
CA ASP A 345 -30.38 -2.01 8.47
C ASP A 345 -29.08 -1.37 7.97
N PHE A 346 -27.95 -1.82 8.52
CA PHE A 346 -26.61 -1.39 8.05
C PHE A 346 -26.40 -1.77 6.59
N LYS A 347 -26.75 -3.00 6.21
CA LYS A 347 -26.61 -3.50 4.84
C LYS A 347 -27.46 -2.70 3.86
N HIS A 348 -28.71 -2.42 4.19
CA HIS A 348 -29.62 -1.72 3.31
C HIS A 348 -29.24 -0.24 3.13
N ASN A 349 -28.82 0.43 4.21
CA ASN A 349 -28.60 1.88 4.20
C ASN A 349 -27.18 2.30 3.86
N HIS A 350 -26.18 1.42 4.08
CA HIS A 350 -24.76 1.84 4.00
C HIS A 350 -23.94 1.01 3.03
N VAL A 351 -24.25 -0.26 2.78
CA VAL A 351 -23.41 -1.12 1.93
C VAL A 351 -23.62 -0.79 0.46
N VAL A 352 -22.53 -0.35 -0.20
CA VAL A 352 -22.50 -0.08 -1.64
C VAL A 352 -22.00 -1.32 -2.39
N GLU A 353 -20.98 -2.00 -1.88
CA GLU A 353 -20.43 -3.19 -2.48
C GLU A 353 -19.90 -4.14 -1.41
N LEU A 354 -20.13 -5.42 -1.59
CA LEU A 354 -19.49 -6.52 -0.86
C LEU A 354 -18.71 -7.37 -1.86
N ASP A 355 -17.38 -7.37 -1.76
CA ASP A 355 -16.51 -8.26 -2.53
C ASP A 355 -15.92 -9.32 -1.60
N LEU A 356 -16.56 -10.47 -1.52
CA LEU A 356 -16.14 -11.62 -0.70
C LEU A 356 -15.29 -12.58 -1.53
N TRP A 357 -14.11 -12.93 -1.03
CA TRP A 357 -13.10 -13.73 -1.76
C TRP A 357 -13.08 -15.19 -1.37
N VAL A 358 -13.82 -15.55 -0.33
CA VAL A 358 -13.97 -16.91 0.20
C VAL A 358 -15.41 -17.39 0.08
N GLN A 359 -15.58 -18.69 0.00
CA GLN A 359 -16.89 -19.35 0.02
C GLN A 359 -17.00 -20.24 1.25
N LYS A 360 -18.22 -20.62 1.60
CA LYS A 360 -18.49 -21.55 2.71
C LYS A 360 -17.68 -22.84 2.53
N GLY A 361 -16.90 -23.19 3.56
CA GLY A 361 -16.02 -24.35 3.55
C GLY A 361 -14.55 -24.03 3.30
N ASP A 362 -14.20 -22.81 2.89
CA ASP A 362 -12.82 -22.43 2.69
C ASP A 362 -12.10 -22.24 4.04
N PRO A 363 -10.82 -22.64 4.13
CA PRO A 363 -9.98 -22.33 5.29
C PRO A 363 -9.64 -20.85 5.32
N ILE A 364 -9.70 -20.25 6.50
CA ILE A 364 -9.26 -18.88 6.75
C ILE A 364 -8.26 -18.82 7.91
N ASN A 365 -7.35 -17.88 7.84
CA ASN A 365 -6.40 -17.60 8.90
C ASN A 365 -6.91 -16.51 9.84
N SER A 366 -6.28 -16.39 11.01
CA SER A 366 -6.40 -15.19 11.82
C SER A 366 -5.67 -14.03 11.16
N PHE A 367 -6.21 -12.81 11.28
CA PHE A 367 -5.71 -11.63 10.61
C PHE A 367 -4.31 -11.21 11.12
N ASN A 368 -3.29 -11.51 10.33
CA ASN A 368 -1.89 -11.19 10.62
C ASN A 368 -1.27 -10.28 9.56
N GLY A 369 -1.91 -10.10 8.41
CA GLY A 369 -1.45 -9.26 7.32
C GLY A 369 -2.45 -9.23 6.17
N ALA A 370 -2.19 -8.42 5.16
CA ALA A 370 -3.08 -8.25 4.00
C ALA A 370 -3.41 -9.55 3.25
N ASN A 371 -2.57 -10.58 3.36
CA ASN A 371 -2.82 -11.89 2.74
C ASN A 371 -3.92 -12.70 3.45
N ASP A 372 -4.31 -12.32 4.67
CA ASP A 372 -5.36 -12.98 5.44
C ASP A 372 -6.72 -12.27 5.28
N THR A 373 -6.79 -11.29 4.40
CA THR A 373 -8.03 -10.62 3.99
C THR A 373 -8.91 -11.61 3.23
N ILE A 374 -10.19 -11.68 3.61
CA ILE A 374 -11.18 -12.56 2.98
C ILE A 374 -12.18 -11.81 2.11
N GLY A 375 -12.06 -10.50 2.02
CA GLY A 375 -12.91 -9.64 1.22
C GLY A 375 -12.84 -8.19 1.66
N THR A 376 -13.59 -7.33 0.96
CA THR A 376 -13.75 -5.92 1.31
C THR A 376 -15.21 -5.51 1.24
N LEU A 377 -15.58 -4.50 2.02
CA LEU A 377 -16.89 -3.91 2.03
C LEU A 377 -16.77 -2.41 1.82
N VAL A 378 -17.39 -1.90 0.76
CA VAL A 378 -17.50 -0.46 0.49
C VAL A 378 -18.80 0.05 1.08
N THR A 379 -18.71 1.12 1.88
CA THR A 379 -19.86 1.72 2.56
C THR A 379 -19.95 3.20 2.29
N LYS A 380 -21.18 3.75 2.31
CA LYS A 380 -21.48 5.18 2.19
C LYS A 380 -22.39 5.64 3.31
N PHE A 381 -22.12 6.84 3.82
CA PHE A 381 -22.84 7.42 4.94
C PHE A 381 -23.37 8.81 4.59
N ASN A 382 -24.39 9.29 5.33
CA ASN A 382 -25.06 10.55 5.04
C ASN A 382 -24.38 11.75 5.73
N SER A 383 -23.54 11.50 6.75
CA SER A 383 -22.83 12.53 7.49
C SER A 383 -21.51 12.03 8.09
N ALA A 384 -20.60 12.97 8.40
CA ALA A 384 -19.35 12.68 9.10
C ALA A 384 -19.58 12.03 10.48
N LYS A 385 -20.64 12.45 11.18
CA LYS A 385 -21.00 11.89 12.49
C LYS A 385 -21.40 10.42 12.35
N GLU A 386 -22.28 10.09 11.41
CA GLU A 386 -22.72 8.73 11.13
C GLU A 386 -21.56 7.85 10.71
N LEU A 387 -20.70 8.32 9.80
CA LEU A 387 -19.46 7.65 9.42
C LEU A 387 -18.61 7.29 10.64
N SER A 388 -18.32 8.27 11.53
CA SER A 388 -17.49 8.03 12.71
C SER A 388 -18.11 7.00 13.63
N GLU A 389 -19.39 7.19 14.01
CA GLU A 389 -20.11 6.28 14.91
C GLU A 389 -20.18 4.85 14.39
N LYS A 390 -20.49 4.67 13.09
CA LYS A 390 -20.61 3.35 12.49
C LYS A 390 -19.25 2.67 12.31
N MET A 391 -18.22 3.40 11.88
CA MET A 391 -16.87 2.86 11.68
C MET A 391 -16.15 2.53 12.99
N GLU A 392 -16.45 3.19 14.11
CA GLU A 392 -15.94 2.81 15.42
C GLU A 392 -16.57 1.54 15.97
N GLN A 393 -17.76 1.19 15.50
CA GLN A 393 -18.55 0.07 15.96
C GLN A 393 -18.71 -1.05 14.91
N ILE A 394 -17.77 -1.18 13.97
CA ILE A 394 -17.84 -2.15 12.84
C ILE A 394 -18.24 -3.55 13.31
N ASN A 395 -17.68 -4.04 14.41
CA ASN A 395 -17.94 -5.37 14.94
C ASN A 395 -19.37 -5.57 15.47
N GLN A 396 -20.19 -4.52 15.59
CA GLN A 396 -21.61 -4.66 15.92
C GLN A 396 -22.46 -4.92 14.67
N TRP A 397 -21.99 -4.45 13.52
CA TRP A 397 -22.73 -4.52 12.24
C TRP A 397 -22.29 -5.68 11.35
N ILE A 398 -21.03 -6.12 11.52
CA ILE A 398 -20.41 -7.13 10.64
C ILE A 398 -19.76 -8.21 11.50
N LYS A 399 -20.10 -9.47 11.22
CA LYS A 399 -19.53 -10.64 11.90
C LYS A 399 -19.12 -11.70 10.90
N ILE A 400 -17.87 -12.12 10.98
CA ILE A 400 -17.37 -13.30 10.26
C ILE A 400 -17.58 -14.53 11.13
N VAL A 401 -18.35 -15.50 10.61
CA VAL A 401 -18.65 -16.75 11.31
C VAL A 401 -17.68 -17.82 10.84
N VAL A 402 -16.95 -18.37 11.80
CA VAL A 402 -15.91 -19.40 11.59
C VAL A 402 -16.29 -20.64 12.42
N LYS A 403 -16.10 -21.84 11.84
CA LYS A 403 -16.28 -23.15 12.49
C LYS A 403 -14.95 -23.85 12.71
#